data_12e356f129abad9473b98dea111d10c2
#
_entry.id   12e356f129abad9473b98dea111d10c2
#
_cell.length_a   1.000
_cell.length_b   1.000
_cell.length_c   1.000
_cell.angle_alpha   90.00
_cell.angle_beta   90.00
_cell.angle_gamma   90.00
#
_symmetry.space_group_name_H-M   'P 1'
#
loop_
_entity.id
_entity.type
_entity.pdbx_description
1 polymer ?
#
loop_
_entity_poly.entity_id
_entity_poly.type
_entity_poly.pdbx_seq_one_letter_code
_entity_poly.pdbx_strand_id
1 'polypeptide(L)'
;SEGRRFVSFHHVDELRICASCGLTEVHHAPENHKPDPEWYCSSLCRETETLCQEIYERPYNSFISDATANGLILMKLPETWSTNEKMFASGGQGHGFAAERGNHIVDRVRLKNARILGDNNARNGADRLVSGTEIQTKYCSTAARSVGAAFDGQNGQYRYMGNNGPMQLEVPRDQYAGAVETMRNKIREGKVPGVTDPAEASRLIRRGHLTYTQARNITRFGTIESVTYDIAEGSVVSLAAGGISFALTASVFWLSTGDRDAALQTAAVQAGKTFTRTLAVYVTTQQLHRLSVVQGMLKHIDFSTA
;
A
#
# COMPACT_ATOMS: atom_id res chain seq x y z
N SER A 1 37.17 12.06 -53.81
CA SER A 1 36.74 11.03 -52.83
C SER A 1 36.91 11.61 -51.43
N GLU A 2 35.85 12.22 -50.89
CA GLU A 2 35.81 12.68 -49.50
C GLU A 2 35.52 11.50 -48.57
N GLY A 3 36.55 11.14 -47.79
CA GLY A 3 36.39 10.15 -46.74
C GLY A 3 35.53 10.67 -45.59
N ARG A 4 34.30 10.19 -45.46
CA ARG A 4 33.50 10.39 -44.26
C ARG A 4 34.17 9.64 -43.11
N ARG A 5 34.74 10.40 -42.13
CA ARG A 5 35.13 9.85 -40.85
C ARG A 5 33.85 9.51 -40.07
N PHE A 6 33.57 8.24 -39.88
CA PHE A 6 32.62 7.78 -38.90
C PHE A 6 33.23 8.03 -37.52
N VAL A 7 32.71 9.00 -36.77
CA VAL A 7 33.02 9.14 -35.35
C VAL A 7 32.16 8.10 -34.62
N SER A 8 32.78 7.01 -34.21
CA SER A 8 32.14 6.05 -33.30
C SER A 8 32.06 6.67 -31.93
N PHE A 9 30.84 7.05 -31.51
CA PHE A 9 30.60 7.46 -30.13
C PHE A 9 30.42 6.16 -29.31
N HIS A 10 31.45 5.80 -28.56
CA HIS A 10 31.31 4.81 -27.50
C HIS A 10 30.55 5.45 -26.37
N HIS A 11 29.39 4.92 -26.03
CA HIS A 11 28.60 5.31 -24.88
C HIS A 11 28.76 4.23 -23.83
N VAL A 12 28.92 4.66 -22.59
CA VAL A 12 28.95 3.78 -21.41
C VAL A 12 27.64 3.97 -20.68
N ASP A 13 26.98 2.86 -20.40
CA ASP A 13 25.76 2.87 -19.59
C ASP A 13 26.13 3.06 -18.11
N GLU A 14 25.79 4.18 -17.55
CA GLU A 14 26.01 4.53 -16.15
C GLU A 14 24.70 4.47 -15.37
N LEU A 15 24.71 3.73 -14.27
CA LEU A 15 23.57 3.72 -13.35
C LEU A 15 23.66 4.94 -12.42
N ARG A 16 22.73 5.87 -12.55
CA ARG A 16 22.61 7.02 -11.66
C ARG A 16 21.57 6.76 -10.59
N ILE A 17 21.92 7.07 -9.36
CA ILE A 17 21.03 6.94 -8.20
C ILE A 17 20.80 8.35 -7.66
N CYS A 18 19.53 8.76 -7.57
CA CYS A 18 19.18 10.06 -7.00
C CYS A 18 19.58 10.12 -5.53
N ALA A 19 20.41 11.10 -5.15
CA ALA A 19 20.91 11.27 -3.80
C ALA A 19 19.79 11.48 -2.76
N SER A 20 18.66 12.07 -3.17
CA SER A 20 17.54 12.37 -2.28
C SER A 20 16.53 11.23 -2.16
N CYS A 21 16.03 10.69 -3.27
CA CYS A 21 14.92 9.72 -3.27
C CYS A 21 15.31 8.29 -3.65
N GLY A 22 16.55 8.05 -4.06
CA GLY A 22 17.03 6.71 -4.43
C GLY A 22 16.53 6.22 -5.81
N LEU A 23 15.83 7.05 -6.60
CA LEU A 23 15.41 6.67 -7.95
C LEU A 23 16.64 6.36 -8.80
N THR A 24 16.61 5.23 -9.51
CA THR A 24 17.68 4.81 -10.40
C THR A 24 17.32 5.09 -11.86
N GLU A 25 18.28 5.62 -12.62
CA GLU A 25 18.17 5.86 -14.05
C GLU A 25 19.43 5.36 -14.76
N VAL A 26 19.26 4.74 -15.92
CA VAL A 26 20.38 4.38 -16.80
C VAL A 26 20.68 5.59 -17.68
N HIS A 27 21.87 6.15 -17.53
CA HIS A 27 22.34 7.28 -18.30
C HIS A 27 23.36 6.83 -19.35
N HIS A 28 23.10 7.13 -20.61
CA HIS A 28 24.02 6.89 -21.71
C HIS A 28 25.01 8.05 -21.81
N ALA A 29 26.13 7.94 -21.12
CA ALA A 29 27.16 8.98 -21.09
C ALA A 29 28.27 8.75 -22.12
N PRO A 30 28.90 9.82 -22.64
CA PRO A 30 30.13 9.68 -23.42
C PRO A 30 31.25 9.04 -22.57
N GLU A 31 32.14 8.28 -23.22
CA GLU A 31 33.20 7.52 -22.54
C GLU A 31 34.13 8.36 -21.63
N ASN A 32 34.19 9.67 -21.84
CA ASN A 32 34.98 10.64 -21.05
C ASN A 32 34.16 11.43 -20.02
N HIS A 33 32.90 11.02 -19.77
CA HIS A 33 32.05 11.69 -18.78
C HIS A 33 32.54 11.39 -17.38
N LYS A 34 32.76 12.43 -16.59
CA LYS A 34 33.01 12.26 -15.15
C LYS A 34 31.65 12.10 -14.46
N PRO A 35 31.46 11.01 -13.68
CA PRO A 35 30.22 10.84 -12.92
C PRO A 35 29.94 12.06 -12.03
N ASP A 36 28.70 12.55 -12.06
CA ASP A 36 28.27 13.56 -11.11
C ASP A 36 28.08 12.85 -9.74
N PRO A 37 28.89 13.19 -8.73
CA PRO A 37 28.81 12.50 -7.43
C PRO A 37 27.48 12.72 -6.70
N GLU A 38 26.72 13.75 -7.08
CA GLU A 38 25.43 14.09 -6.48
C GLU A 38 24.39 14.36 -7.56
N TRP A 39 23.88 13.28 -8.17
CA TRP A 39 22.81 13.40 -9.14
C TRP A 39 21.42 13.42 -8.47
N TYR A 40 20.53 14.29 -8.97
CA TYR A 40 19.14 14.41 -8.53
C TYR A 40 18.20 14.23 -9.72
N CYS A 41 17.19 13.36 -9.59
CA CYS A 41 16.22 13.09 -10.65
C CYS A 41 15.30 14.28 -10.97
N SER A 42 15.23 15.29 -10.10
CA SER A 42 14.44 16.52 -10.29
C SER A 42 14.98 17.67 -9.44
N SER A 43 14.58 18.90 -9.79
CA SER A 43 14.86 20.08 -8.96
C SER A 43 14.27 19.95 -7.56
N LEU A 44 13.08 19.34 -7.45
CA LEU A 44 12.43 19.09 -6.16
C LEU A 44 13.29 18.19 -5.26
N CYS A 45 13.90 17.14 -5.81
CA CYS A 45 14.80 16.27 -5.03
C CYS A 45 16.05 17.02 -4.56
N ARG A 46 16.61 17.89 -5.38
CA ARG A 46 17.76 18.73 -5.02
C ARG A 46 17.40 19.73 -3.92
N GLU A 47 16.28 20.42 -4.07
CA GLU A 47 15.79 21.39 -3.08
C GLU A 47 15.47 20.69 -1.74
N THR A 48 14.87 19.50 -1.79
CA THR A 48 14.58 18.69 -0.61
C THR A 48 15.87 18.28 0.11
N GLU A 49 16.90 17.86 -0.62
CA GLU A 49 18.19 17.48 -0.04
C GLU A 49 18.91 18.69 0.58
N THR A 50 18.93 19.81 -0.11
CA THR A 50 19.52 21.06 0.41
C THR A 50 18.81 21.49 1.69
N LEU A 51 17.47 21.46 1.70
CA LEU A 51 16.67 21.75 2.88
C LEU A 51 16.94 20.75 4.02
N CYS A 52 17.12 19.48 3.69
CA CYS A 52 17.45 18.42 4.66
C CYS A 52 18.85 18.64 5.25
N GLN A 53 19.85 19.05 4.46
CA GLN A 53 21.21 19.33 4.93
C GLN A 53 21.25 20.56 5.84
N GLU A 54 20.60 21.66 5.47
CA GLU A 54 20.52 22.88 6.29
C GLU A 54 19.89 22.62 7.68
N ILE A 55 19.02 21.62 7.79
CA ILE A 55 18.32 21.28 9.02
C ILE A 55 19.05 20.19 9.80
N TYR A 56 19.87 19.36 9.13
CA TYR A 56 20.67 18.30 9.76
C TYR A 56 21.76 18.85 10.72
N GLU A 57 22.17 20.08 10.53
CA GLU A 57 23.14 20.78 11.40
C GLU A 57 22.59 21.15 12.80
N ARG A 58 21.30 20.81 13.09
CA ARG A 58 20.70 21.04 14.42
C ARG A 58 20.45 19.71 15.14
N PRO A 59 21.40 19.20 15.96
CA PRO A 59 21.39 17.85 16.49
C PRO A 59 20.18 17.48 17.37
N TYR A 60 19.57 18.44 18.05
CA TYR A 60 18.46 18.20 18.97
C TYR A 60 17.15 17.82 18.25
N ASN A 61 16.84 18.44 17.12
CA ASN A 61 15.60 18.18 16.38
C ASN A 61 15.61 16.85 15.62
N SER A 62 16.79 16.34 15.22
CA SER A 62 16.88 15.04 14.56
C SER A 62 16.56 13.90 15.51
N PHE A 63 16.99 14.01 16.77
CA PHE A 63 16.71 12.98 17.78
C PHE A 63 15.21 12.78 18.03
N ILE A 64 14.43 13.86 18.16
CA ILE A 64 12.97 13.78 18.35
C ILE A 64 12.30 13.12 17.12
N SER A 65 12.75 13.51 15.91
CA SER A 65 12.22 12.95 14.66
C SER A 65 12.48 11.44 14.57
N ASP A 66 13.71 11.03 14.83
CA ASP A 66 14.10 9.63 14.73
C ASP A 66 13.45 8.78 15.83
N ALA A 67 13.38 9.28 17.06
CA ALA A 67 12.69 8.61 18.15
C ALA A 67 11.19 8.42 17.88
N THR A 68 10.53 9.45 17.32
CA THR A 68 9.10 9.38 16.96
C THR A 68 8.87 8.40 15.81
N ALA A 69 9.70 8.46 14.76
CA ALA A 69 9.58 7.56 13.61
C ALA A 69 9.80 6.10 14.02
N ASN A 70 10.88 5.83 14.76
CA ASN A 70 11.20 4.48 15.21
C ASN A 70 10.16 3.95 16.21
N GLY A 71 9.69 4.77 17.14
CA GLY A 71 8.65 4.39 18.10
C GLY A 71 7.35 3.99 17.42
N LEU A 72 6.86 4.77 16.46
CA LEU A 72 5.63 4.45 15.73
C LEU A 72 5.78 3.23 14.82
N ILE A 73 6.92 3.05 14.17
CA ILE A 73 7.20 1.84 13.38
C ILE A 73 7.17 0.62 14.30
N LEU A 74 7.87 0.65 15.44
CA LEU A 74 7.89 -0.46 16.41
C LEU A 74 6.49 -0.77 16.94
N MET A 75 5.68 0.22 17.26
CA MET A 75 4.29 0.02 17.72
C MET A 75 3.39 -0.60 16.66
N LYS A 76 3.66 -0.35 15.37
CA LYS A 76 2.86 -0.89 14.26
C LYS A 76 3.37 -2.22 13.70
N LEU A 77 4.59 -2.63 14.04
CA LEU A 77 5.19 -3.87 13.54
C LEU A 77 4.34 -5.12 13.80
N PRO A 78 3.80 -5.38 15.02
CA PRO A 78 3.02 -6.59 15.27
C PRO A 78 1.74 -6.66 14.43
N GLU A 79 1.00 -5.54 14.30
CA GLU A 79 -0.22 -5.45 13.49
C GLU A 79 0.09 -5.65 12.00
N THR A 80 1.11 -4.96 11.52
CA THR A 80 1.61 -5.03 10.14
C THR A 80 2.13 -6.43 9.83
N TRP A 81 2.82 -7.06 10.78
CA TRP A 81 3.35 -8.42 10.66
C TRP A 81 2.23 -9.44 10.43
N SER A 82 1.20 -9.45 11.28
CA SER A 82 0.08 -10.39 11.15
C SER A 82 -0.66 -10.21 9.80
N THR A 83 -0.80 -8.99 9.33
CA THR A 83 -1.40 -8.69 8.02
C THR A 83 -0.51 -9.17 6.88
N ASN A 84 0.80 -8.92 6.97
CA ASN A 84 1.78 -9.29 5.95
C ASN A 84 1.94 -10.80 5.83
N GLU A 85 1.91 -11.52 6.95
CA GLU A 85 1.97 -12.98 6.94
C GLU A 85 0.81 -13.57 6.11
N LYS A 86 -0.40 -13.07 6.28
CA LYS A 86 -1.56 -13.48 5.48
C LYS A 86 -1.46 -13.05 4.02
N MET A 87 -0.98 -11.83 3.77
CA MET A 87 -0.92 -11.22 2.43
C MET A 87 0.21 -11.80 1.58
N PHE A 88 1.37 -12.05 2.19
CA PHE A 88 2.58 -12.49 1.48
C PHE A 88 2.86 -13.99 1.62
N ALA A 89 1.97 -14.75 2.28
CA ALA A 89 2.11 -16.19 2.46
C ALA A 89 2.39 -16.90 1.11
N SER A 90 3.39 -17.76 1.11
CA SER A 90 3.74 -18.59 -0.01
C SER A 90 2.58 -19.51 -0.39
N GLY A 91 2.16 -19.51 -1.65
CA GLY A 91 1.05 -20.35 -2.13
C GLY A 91 -0.03 -19.59 -2.90
N GLY A 92 0.14 -18.27 -3.13
CA GLY A 92 -0.69 -17.48 -4.04
C GLY A 92 -2.10 -17.13 -3.53
N GLN A 93 -2.41 -17.39 -2.27
CA GLN A 93 -3.72 -17.05 -1.68
C GLN A 93 -3.78 -15.62 -1.11
N GLY A 94 -2.65 -15.01 -0.85
CA GLY A 94 -2.55 -13.65 -0.25
C GLY A 94 -3.17 -12.52 -1.10
N HIS A 95 -3.37 -12.75 -2.41
CA HIS A 95 -3.99 -11.75 -3.28
C HIS A 95 -5.44 -11.41 -2.91
N GLY A 96 -6.16 -12.28 -2.22
CA GLY A 96 -7.48 -11.98 -1.65
C GLY A 96 -7.40 -10.89 -0.58
N PHE A 97 -6.46 -11.02 0.36
CA PHE A 97 -6.18 -10.00 1.37
C PHE A 97 -5.67 -8.70 0.75
N ALA A 98 -4.78 -8.79 -0.25
CA ALA A 98 -4.30 -7.63 -0.98
C ALA A 98 -5.43 -6.87 -1.68
N ALA A 99 -6.40 -7.59 -2.26
CA ALA A 99 -7.58 -7.01 -2.87
C ALA A 99 -8.48 -6.31 -1.83
N GLU A 100 -8.76 -6.97 -0.72
CA GLU A 100 -9.55 -6.41 0.39
C GLU A 100 -8.94 -5.11 0.90
N ARG A 101 -7.65 -5.12 1.25
CA ARG A 101 -6.92 -3.94 1.75
C ARG A 101 -6.78 -2.85 0.70
N GLY A 102 -6.43 -3.20 -0.53
CA GLY A 102 -6.30 -2.24 -1.63
C GLY A 102 -7.62 -1.56 -2.00
N ASN A 103 -8.72 -2.30 -2.05
CA ASN A 103 -10.05 -1.74 -2.25
C ASN A 103 -10.47 -0.84 -1.08
N HIS A 104 -10.11 -1.22 0.16
CA HIS A 104 -10.35 -0.41 1.35
C HIS A 104 -9.64 0.94 1.28
N ILE A 105 -8.35 0.96 0.91
CA ILE A 105 -7.59 2.20 0.74
C ILE A 105 -8.26 3.11 -0.29
N VAL A 106 -8.66 2.57 -1.44
CA VAL A 106 -9.32 3.39 -2.48
C VAL A 106 -10.68 3.93 -2.00
N ASP A 107 -11.48 3.13 -1.29
CA ASP A 107 -12.75 3.60 -0.73
C ASP A 107 -12.51 4.73 0.30
N ARG A 108 -11.47 4.62 1.15
CA ARG A 108 -11.07 5.66 2.11
C ARG A 108 -10.59 6.95 1.42
N VAL A 109 -9.74 6.84 0.41
CA VAL A 109 -9.26 7.99 -0.39
C VAL A 109 -10.44 8.70 -1.07
N ARG A 110 -11.49 7.97 -1.44
CA ARG A 110 -12.73 8.51 -1.98
C ARG A 110 -13.71 9.01 -0.91
N LEU A 111 -13.24 9.19 0.32
CA LEU A 111 -14.01 9.70 1.45
C LEU A 111 -15.25 8.87 1.82
N LYS A 112 -15.27 7.59 1.49
CA LYS A 112 -16.33 6.69 1.92
C LYS A 112 -16.10 6.25 3.36
N ASN A 113 -17.18 6.09 4.11
CA ASN A 113 -17.11 5.46 5.44
C ASN A 113 -16.86 3.96 5.26
N ALA A 114 -15.57 3.58 5.26
CA ALA A 114 -15.13 2.21 5.06
C ALA A 114 -14.38 1.68 6.28
N ARG A 115 -14.70 0.45 6.71
CA ARG A 115 -14.05 -0.28 7.80
C ARG A 115 -13.77 -1.72 7.39
N ILE A 116 -12.66 -2.29 7.84
CA ILE A 116 -12.33 -3.71 7.72
C ILE A 116 -12.97 -4.42 8.90
N LEU A 117 -13.62 -5.56 8.65
CA LEU A 117 -14.29 -6.39 9.66
C LEU A 117 -13.69 -7.80 9.75
N GLY A 118 -13.02 -8.27 8.70
CA GLY A 118 -12.54 -9.64 8.54
C GLY A 118 -11.44 -10.09 9.51
N ASP A 119 -10.90 -9.19 10.32
CA ASP A 119 -9.81 -9.51 11.26
C ASP A 119 -10.26 -10.41 12.43
N ASN A 120 -11.56 -10.55 12.68
CA ASN A 120 -12.13 -11.39 13.74
C ASN A 120 -12.34 -12.87 13.35
N ASN A 121 -11.97 -13.27 12.13
CA ASN A 121 -12.16 -14.63 11.58
C ASN A 121 -13.59 -15.19 11.71
N ALA A 122 -14.62 -14.34 11.74
CA ALA A 122 -16.00 -14.76 11.79
C ALA A 122 -16.35 -15.61 10.56
N ARG A 123 -16.80 -16.85 10.78
CA ARG A 123 -17.17 -17.76 9.68
C ARG A 123 -18.28 -17.15 8.85
N ASN A 124 -18.05 -16.96 7.55
CA ASN A 124 -18.98 -16.34 6.61
C ASN A 124 -19.38 -14.88 6.97
N GLY A 125 -18.59 -14.19 7.80
CA GLY A 125 -18.76 -12.77 8.12
C GLY A 125 -18.37 -11.86 6.93
N ALA A 126 -18.74 -10.58 7.02
CA ALA A 126 -18.32 -9.60 6.05
C ALA A 126 -16.82 -9.28 6.22
N ASP A 127 -16.09 -9.15 5.12
CA ASP A 127 -14.69 -8.71 5.13
C ASP A 127 -14.62 -7.19 5.41
N ARG A 128 -15.58 -6.43 4.87
CA ARG A 128 -15.60 -4.96 4.98
C ARG A 128 -17.02 -4.42 5.12
N LEU A 129 -17.13 -3.25 5.77
CA LEU A 129 -18.34 -2.43 5.78
C LEU A 129 -18.04 -1.12 5.05
N VAL A 130 -18.82 -0.79 4.02
CA VAL A 130 -18.65 0.46 3.25
C VAL A 130 -19.98 1.18 3.14
N SER A 131 -20.08 2.35 3.78
CA SER A 131 -21.29 3.17 3.82
C SER A 131 -22.54 2.37 4.25
N GLY A 132 -22.39 1.52 5.25
CA GLY A 132 -23.46 0.67 5.79
C GLY A 132 -23.71 -0.64 5.04
N THR A 133 -23.01 -0.90 3.92
CA THR A 133 -23.15 -2.14 3.15
C THR A 133 -22.09 -3.16 3.54
N GLU A 134 -22.52 -4.37 3.90
CA GLU A 134 -21.65 -5.51 4.19
C GLU A 134 -21.13 -6.13 2.89
N ILE A 135 -19.81 -6.30 2.82
CA ILE A 135 -19.10 -6.72 1.60
C ILE A 135 -18.22 -7.92 1.91
N GLN A 136 -18.35 -8.93 1.05
CA GLN A 136 -17.46 -10.07 0.99
C GLN A 136 -16.58 -9.96 -0.26
N THR A 137 -15.26 -10.06 -0.13
CA THR A 137 -14.30 -9.92 -1.25
C THR A 137 -13.89 -11.31 -1.76
N LYS A 138 -14.05 -11.55 -3.07
CA LYS A 138 -13.59 -12.77 -3.73
C LYS A 138 -12.88 -12.46 -5.04
N TYR A 139 -11.57 -12.58 -5.01
CA TYR A 139 -10.68 -12.34 -6.13
C TYR A 139 -10.07 -13.65 -6.62
N CYS A 140 -10.75 -14.31 -7.54
CA CYS A 140 -10.24 -15.52 -8.22
C CYS A 140 -9.84 -15.23 -9.66
N SER A 141 -9.23 -16.20 -10.33
CA SER A 141 -8.69 -16.03 -11.68
C SER A 141 -9.75 -15.79 -12.77
N THR A 142 -11.02 -16.12 -12.51
CA THR A 142 -12.13 -15.90 -13.44
C THR A 142 -13.39 -15.44 -12.70
N ALA A 143 -14.28 -14.74 -13.40
CA ALA A 143 -15.56 -14.29 -12.88
C ALA A 143 -16.39 -15.46 -12.27
N ALA A 144 -16.48 -16.56 -12.98
CA ALA A 144 -17.21 -17.75 -12.51
C ALA A 144 -16.62 -18.31 -11.21
N ARG A 145 -15.29 -18.34 -11.06
CA ARG A 145 -14.62 -18.77 -9.82
C ARG A 145 -14.79 -17.76 -8.70
N SER A 146 -14.73 -16.46 -8.98
CA SER A 146 -14.95 -15.41 -7.99
C SER A 146 -16.37 -15.49 -7.41
N VAL A 147 -17.38 -15.66 -8.26
CA VAL A 147 -18.77 -15.85 -7.81
C VAL A 147 -18.95 -17.22 -7.16
N GLY A 148 -18.46 -18.29 -7.78
CA GLY A 148 -18.59 -19.66 -7.28
C GLY A 148 -18.02 -19.84 -5.86
N ALA A 149 -16.94 -19.14 -5.53
CA ALA A 149 -16.35 -19.13 -4.19
C ALA A 149 -17.28 -18.58 -3.09
N ALA A 150 -18.37 -17.93 -3.44
CA ALA A 150 -19.37 -17.43 -2.49
C ALA A 150 -20.52 -18.43 -2.23
N PHE A 151 -20.51 -19.58 -2.88
CA PHE A 151 -21.53 -20.61 -2.73
C PHE A 151 -20.98 -21.79 -1.93
N ASP A 152 -21.84 -22.38 -1.12
CA ASP A 152 -21.49 -23.54 -0.31
C ASP A 152 -21.28 -24.76 -1.22
N GLY A 153 -20.24 -25.55 -0.95
CA GLY A 153 -19.89 -26.72 -1.77
C GLY A 153 -20.84 -27.91 -1.59
N GLN A 154 -21.60 -27.99 -0.49
CA GLN A 154 -22.48 -29.11 -0.19
C GLN A 154 -23.89 -28.86 -0.72
N ASN A 155 -24.46 -27.69 -0.41
CA ASN A 155 -25.86 -27.38 -0.79
C ASN A 155 -25.96 -26.41 -1.97
N GLY A 156 -24.87 -25.85 -2.41
CA GLY A 156 -24.81 -24.90 -3.54
C GLY A 156 -25.46 -23.53 -3.29
N GLN A 157 -25.82 -23.23 -2.04
CA GLN A 157 -26.48 -21.97 -1.67
C GLN A 157 -25.45 -20.85 -1.42
N TYR A 158 -25.87 -19.59 -1.68
CA TYR A 158 -25.10 -18.40 -1.31
C TYR A 158 -24.94 -18.34 0.20
N ARG A 159 -23.69 -18.30 0.69
CA ARG A 159 -23.40 -18.46 2.12
C ARG A 159 -23.16 -17.16 2.88
N TYR A 160 -23.02 -16.04 2.19
CA TYR A 160 -22.72 -14.75 2.82
C TYR A 160 -24.00 -13.95 3.05
N MET A 161 -24.63 -14.23 4.19
CA MET A 161 -25.85 -13.55 4.62
C MET A 161 -25.52 -12.56 5.73
N GLY A 162 -25.88 -11.29 5.50
CA GLY A 162 -25.73 -10.20 6.46
C GLY A 162 -27.04 -9.86 7.17
N ASN A 163 -27.03 -8.75 7.91
CA ASN A 163 -28.18 -8.31 8.68
C ASN A 163 -29.38 -7.93 7.80
N ASN A 164 -29.12 -7.49 6.56
CA ASN A 164 -30.15 -7.00 5.62
C ASN A 164 -30.31 -7.91 4.40
N GLY A 165 -30.01 -9.20 4.53
CA GLY A 165 -30.09 -10.17 3.43
C GLY A 165 -28.70 -10.51 2.87
N PRO A 166 -28.61 -10.96 1.59
CA PRO A 166 -27.34 -11.32 0.97
C PRO A 166 -26.36 -10.14 0.95
N MET A 167 -25.14 -10.34 1.45
CA MET A 167 -24.03 -9.37 1.38
C MET A 167 -23.64 -9.11 -0.08
N GLN A 168 -23.08 -7.95 -0.36
CA GLN A 168 -22.47 -7.71 -1.67
C GLN A 168 -21.18 -8.52 -1.83
N LEU A 169 -21.04 -9.13 -3.00
CA LEU A 169 -19.82 -9.85 -3.41
C LEU A 169 -18.94 -8.93 -4.26
N GLU A 170 -17.81 -8.50 -3.72
CA GLU A 170 -16.84 -7.69 -4.45
C GLU A 170 -15.90 -8.59 -5.26
N VAL A 171 -15.82 -8.31 -6.55
CA VAL A 171 -15.05 -9.09 -7.53
C VAL A 171 -14.04 -8.19 -8.26
N PRO A 172 -13.00 -8.76 -8.93
CA PRO A 172 -12.07 -7.98 -9.74
C PRO A 172 -12.79 -7.07 -10.74
N ARG A 173 -12.28 -5.86 -10.90
CA ARG A 173 -12.86 -4.84 -11.80
C ARG A 173 -13.05 -5.33 -13.22
N ASP A 174 -12.07 -6.05 -13.73
CA ASP A 174 -12.05 -6.64 -15.08
C ASP A 174 -13.00 -7.82 -15.26
N GLN A 175 -13.47 -8.40 -14.17
CA GLN A 175 -14.39 -9.55 -14.19
C GLN A 175 -15.86 -9.18 -13.91
N TYR A 176 -16.16 -7.91 -13.63
CA TYR A 176 -17.48 -7.47 -13.16
C TYR A 176 -18.64 -7.94 -14.04
N ALA A 177 -18.57 -7.72 -15.35
CA ALA A 177 -19.67 -8.09 -16.27
C ALA A 177 -19.95 -9.60 -16.26
N GLY A 178 -18.90 -10.43 -16.32
CA GLY A 178 -19.03 -11.90 -16.25
C GLY A 178 -19.51 -12.37 -14.88
N ALA A 179 -19.15 -11.66 -13.80
CA ALA A 179 -19.63 -11.99 -12.46
C ALA A 179 -21.11 -11.68 -12.29
N VAL A 180 -21.60 -10.56 -12.82
CA VAL A 180 -23.04 -10.23 -12.84
C VAL A 180 -23.83 -11.31 -13.58
N GLU A 181 -23.36 -11.76 -14.76
CA GLU A 181 -24.04 -12.82 -15.50
C GLU A 181 -24.00 -14.16 -14.76
N THR A 182 -22.87 -14.50 -14.16
CA THR A 182 -22.77 -15.72 -13.33
C THR A 182 -23.74 -15.67 -12.15
N MET A 183 -23.82 -14.53 -11.43
CA MET A 183 -24.76 -14.35 -10.32
C MET A 183 -26.21 -14.42 -10.78
N ARG A 184 -26.53 -13.83 -11.94
CA ARG A 184 -27.86 -13.91 -12.56
C ARG A 184 -28.32 -15.35 -12.77
N ASN A 185 -27.43 -16.21 -13.25
CA ASN A 185 -27.70 -17.64 -13.42
C ASN A 185 -27.91 -18.33 -12.07
N LYS A 186 -27.11 -17.98 -11.05
CA LYS A 186 -27.28 -18.51 -9.68
C LYS A 186 -28.65 -18.14 -9.06
N ILE A 187 -29.15 -16.92 -9.35
CA ILE A 187 -30.48 -16.51 -8.90
C ILE A 187 -31.56 -17.31 -9.63
N ARG A 188 -31.44 -17.50 -10.97
CA ARG A 188 -32.37 -18.34 -11.75
C ARG A 188 -32.43 -19.80 -11.24
N GLU A 189 -31.30 -20.30 -10.76
CA GLU A 189 -31.19 -21.63 -10.15
C GLU A 189 -31.75 -21.68 -8.72
N GLY A 190 -32.30 -20.61 -8.17
CA GLY A 190 -32.79 -20.52 -6.79
C GLY A 190 -31.72 -20.67 -5.72
N LYS A 191 -30.45 -20.35 -6.03
CA LYS A 191 -29.32 -20.56 -5.14
C LYS A 191 -28.97 -19.36 -4.26
N VAL A 192 -29.69 -18.25 -4.38
CA VAL A 192 -29.49 -17.05 -3.57
C VAL A 192 -30.70 -16.84 -2.67
N PRO A 193 -30.62 -17.17 -1.38
CA PRO A 193 -31.74 -17.06 -0.47
C PRO A 193 -32.32 -15.65 -0.41
N GLY A 194 -33.66 -15.55 -0.54
CA GLY A 194 -34.37 -14.27 -0.48
C GLY A 194 -34.30 -13.43 -1.75
N VAL A 195 -33.66 -13.92 -2.83
CA VAL A 195 -33.55 -13.20 -4.13
C VAL A 195 -34.03 -14.10 -5.24
N THR A 196 -35.13 -13.70 -5.89
CA THR A 196 -35.77 -14.46 -6.99
C THR A 196 -35.66 -13.77 -8.34
N ASP A 197 -35.48 -12.44 -8.36
CA ASP A 197 -35.34 -11.68 -9.59
C ASP A 197 -33.87 -11.66 -10.07
N PRO A 198 -33.56 -12.23 -11.25
CA PRO A 198 -32.22 -12.21 -11.82
C PRO A 198 -31.67 -10.79 -12.09
N ALA A 199 -32.53 -9.76 -12.20
CA ALA A 199 -32.11 -8.37 -12.36
C ALA A 199 -31.34 -7.84 -11.14
N GLU A 200 -31.60 -8.40 -9.94
CA GLU A 200 -30.91 -8.07 -8.70
C GLU A 200 -29.41 -8.45 -8.69
N ALA A 201 -28.93 -9.27 -9.65
CA ALA A 201 -27.54 -9.69 -9.73
C ALA A 201 -26.56 -8.52 -9.73
N SER A 202 -26.89 -7.42 -10.41
CA SER A 202 -26.03 -6.23 -10.45
C SER A 202 -25.94 -5.51 -9.10
N ARG A 203 -26.94 -5.62 -8.24
CA ARG A 203 -26.95 -5.08 -6.88
C ARG A 203 -26.12 -5.96 -5.92
N LEU A 204 -26.11 -7.26 -6.15
CA LEU A 204 -25.34 -8.20 -5.34
C LEU A 204 -23.86 -8.26 -5.71
N ILE A 205 -23.50 -7.93 -6.95
CA ILE A 205 -22.09 -7.88 -7.38
C ILE A 205 -21.57 -6.45 -7.28
N ARG A 206 -20.51 -6.29 -6.50
CA ARG A 206 -19.76 -5.04 -6.38
C ARG A 206 -18.52 -5.10 -7.27
N ARG A 207 -18.34 -4.05 -8.08
CA ARG A 207 -17.13 -3.87 -8.87
C ARG A 207 -16.01 -3.36 -7.96
N GLY A 208 -14.98 -4.17 -7.74
CA GLY A 208 -13.78 -3.76 -7.02
C GLY A 208 -12.98 -2.68 -7.77
N HIS A 209 -12.07 -2.04 -7.09
CA HIS A 209 -11.20 -1.01 -7.69
C HIS A 209 -9.99 -1.63 -8.41
N LEU A 210 -9.57 -2.81 -8.00
CA LEU A 210 -8.41 -3.52 -8.54
C LEU A 210 -8.85 -4.58 -9.56
N THR A 211 -7.99 -4.84 -10.56
CA THR A 211 -8.07 -6.06 -11.37
C THR A 211 -7.50 -7.25 -10.60
N TYR A 212 -7.76 -8.47 -11.09
CA TYR A 212 -7.15 -9.67 -10.51
C TYR A 212 -5.62 -9.63 -10.57
N THR A 213 -5.07 -9.17 -11.69
CA THR A 213 -3.61 -9.04 -11.86
C THR A 213 -3.02 -8.00 -10.92
N GLN A 214 -3.66 -6.86 -10.73
CA GLN A 214 -3.21 -5.84 -9.78
C GLN A 214 -3.18 -6.37 -8.35
N ALA A 215 -4.23 -7.06 -7.90
CA ALA A 215 -4.26 -7.68 -6.58
C ALA A 215 -3.11 -8.70 -6.39
N ARG A 216 -2.80 -9.50 -7.40
CA ARG A 216 -1.64 -10.41 -7.37
C ARG A 216 -0.31 -9.67 -7.33
N ASN A 217 -0.19 -8.58 -8.08
CA ASN A 217 1.05 -7.81 -8.14
C ASN A 217 1.35 -7.11 -6.80
N ILE A 218 0.34 -6.68 -6.05
CA ILE A 218 0.52 -6.13 -4.70
C ILE A 218 1.28 -7.12 -3.79
N THR A 219 1.10 -8.42 -3.95
CA THR A 219 1.79 -9.44 -3.14
C THR A 219 3.21 -9.75 -3.59
N ARG A 220 3.70 -9.14 -4.67
CA ARG A 220 5.01 -9.41 -5.26
C ARG A 220 5.99 -8.30 -4.98
N PHE A 221 7.24 -8.66 -4.74
CA PHE A 221 8.34 -7.71 -4.58
C PHE A 221 8.56 -6.90 -5.86
N GLY A 222 8.81 -5.60 -5.72
CA GLY A 222 9.29 -4.70 -6.77
C GLY A 222 8.30 -4.38 -7.89
N THR A 223 7.01 -4.73 -7.76
CA THR A 223 5.99 -4.33 -8.73
C THR A 223 5.49 -2.91 -8.46
N ILE A 224 5.06 -2.20 -9.50
CA ILE A 224 4.50 -0.85 -9.36
C ILE A 224 3.30 -0.86 -8.40
N GLU A 225 2.44 -1.86 -8.51
CA GLU A 225 1.27 -2.01 -7.64
C GLU A 225 1.66 -2.23 -6.18
N SER A 226 2.71 -3.04 -5.91
CA SER A 226 3.15 -3.26 -4.54
C SER A 226 3.77 -2.02 -3.91
N VAL A 227 4.60 -1.30 -4.65
CA VAL A 227 5.20 -0.04 -4.17
C VAL A 227 4.14 1.03 -3.96
N THR A 228 3.19 1.18 -4.90
CA THR A 228 2.08 2.13 -4.78
C THR A 228 1.19 1.82 -3.58
N TYR A 229 0.91 0.53 -3.34
CA TYR A 229 0.16 0.08 -2.19
C TYR A 229 0.89 0.43 -0.88
N ASP A 230 2.18 0.12 -0.77
CA ASP A 230 2.98 0.40 0.42
C ASP A 230 3.10 1.90 0.71
N ILE A 231 3.23 2.73 -0.33
CA ILE A 231 3.22 4.18 -0.18
C ILE A 231 1.87 4.66 0.36
N ALA A 232 0.75 4.17 -0.18
CA ALA A 232 -0.57 4.58 0.26
C ALA A 232 -0.85 4.16 1.71
N GLU A 233 -0.48 2.94 2.09
CA GLU A 233 -0.63 2.43 3.45
C GLU A 233 0.33 3.12 4.42
N GLY A 234 1.61 3.24 4.05
CA GLY A 234 2.65 3.88 4.84
C GLY A 234 2.42 5.38 5.06
N SER A 235 1.73 6.05 4.15
CA SER A 235 1.40 7.48 4.29
C SER A 235 0.53 7.75 5.52
N VAL A 236 -0.35 6.84 5.92
CA VAL A 236 -1.18 7.01 7.12
C VAL A 236 -0.30 6.99 8.38
N VAL A 237 0.64 6.05 8.47
CA VAL A 237 1.59 5.95 9.60
C VAL A 237 2.52 7.16 9.61
N SER A 238 3.01 7.56 8.43
CA SER A 238 3.94 8.68 8.28
C SER A 238 3.31 10.03 8.61
N LEU A 239 2.02 10.23 8.29
CA LEU A 239 1.27 11.42 8.71
C LEU A 239 1.13 11.50 10.23
N ALA A 240 0.84 10.37 10.89
CA ALA A 240 0.77 10.31 12.35
C ALA A 240 2.14 10.64 12.98
N ALA A 241 3.23 10.06 12.45
CA ALA A 241 4.59 10.34 12.90
C ALA A 241 4.96 11.83 12.73
N GLY A 242 4.66 12.40 11.57
CA GLY A 242 4.88 13.82 11.29
C GLY A 242 4.10 14.73 12.25
N GLY A 243 2.84 14.40 12.52
CA GLY A 243 1.99 15.17 13.45
C GLY A 243 2.53 15.17 14.89
N ILE A 244 2.97 14.02 15.40
CA ILE A 244 3.59 13.93 16.73
C ILE A 244 4.90 14.72 16.77
N SER A 245 5.76 14.56 15.77
CA SER A 245 7.02 15.30 15.66
C SER A 245 6.78 16.81 15.60
N PHE A 246 5.75 17.26 14.86
CA PHE A 246 5.35 18.66 14.82
C PHE A 246 4.99 19.18 16.22
N ALA A 247 4.08 18.50 16.91
CA ALA A 247 3.61 18.93 18.22
C ALA A 247 4.74 19.02 19.24
N LEU A 248 5.61 18.00 19.31
CA LEU A 248 6.76 17.99 20.22
C LEU A 248 7.75 19.10 19.90
N THR A 249 8.12 19.28 18.63
CA THR A 249 9.09 20.31 18.22
C THR A 249 8.55 21.71 18.47
N ALA A 250 7.29 21.98 18.13
CA ALA A 250 6.66 23.28 18.37
C ALA A 250 6.64 23.62 19.87
N SER A 251 6.24 22.67 20.71
CA SER A 251 6.16 22.89 22.17
C SER A 251 7.54 23.17 22.79
N VAL A 252 8.52 22.33 22.49
CA VAL A 252 9.88 22.47 23.04
C VAL A 252 10.54 23.77 22.58
N PHE A 253 10.46 24.08 21.31
CA PHE A 253 11.07 25.30 20.76
C PHE A 253 10.39 26.57 21.32
N TRP A 254 9.06 26.59 21.38
CA TRP A 254 8.31 27.70 21.95
C TRP A 254 8.63 27.92 23.43
N LEU A 255 8.66 26.86 24.22
CA LEU A 255 9.04 26.93 25.66
C LEU A 255 10.47 27.43 25.86
N SER A 256 11.39 27.13 24.94
CA SER A 256 12.79 27.52 25.07
C SER A 256 13.10 28.92 24.56
N THR A 257 12.37 29.41 23.53
CA THR A 257 12.68 30.69 22.86
C THR A 257 11.65 31.77 23.07
N GLY A 258 10.40 31.40 23.39
CA GLY A 258 9.26 32.32 23.43
C GLY A 258 8.76 32.77 22.04
N ASP A 259 9.44 32.39 20.95
CA ASP A 259 9.11 32.77 19.58
C ASP A 259 8.18 31.71 18.94
N ARG A 260 6.89 32.08 18.82
CA ARG A 260 5.85 31.21 18.29
C ARG A 260 6.04 30.94 16.78
N ASP A 261 6.38 31.95 16.01
CA ASP A 261 6.45 31.82 14.55
C ASP A 261 7.65 30.98 14.13
N ALA A 262 8.81 31.22 14.76
CA ALA A 262 9.97 30.38 14.58
C ALA A 262 9.73 28.93 15.05
N ALA A 263 8.97 28.74 16.14
CA ALA A 263 8.59 27.39 16.62
C ALA A 263 7.74 26.64 15.61
N LEU A 264 6.74 27.28 15.01
CA LEU A 264 5.86 26.67 14.02
C LEU A 264 6.61 26.33 12.71
N GLN A 265 7.46 27.22 12.24
CA GLN A 265 8.29 26.95 11.05
C GLN A 265 9.23 25.78 11.27
N THR A 266 9.96 25.77 12.39
CA THR A 266 10.87 24.66 12.75
C THR A 266 10.11 23.34 12.88
N ALA A 267 8.93 23.36 13.49
CA ALA A 267 8.09 22.19 13.66
C ALA A 267 7.56 21.63 12.33
N ALA A 268 7.16 22.50 11.40
CA ALA A 268 6.68 22.10 10.08
C ALA A 268 7.76 21.36 9.27
N VAL A 269 8.96 21.90 9.29
CA VAL A 269 10.10 21.25 8.62
C VAL A 269 10.42 19.90 9.24
N GLN A 270 10.44 19.82 10.58
CA GLN A 270 10.75 18.58 11.29
C GLN A 270 9.68 17.51 11.06
N ALA A 271 8.40 17.91 11.00
CA ALA A 271 7.31 17.02 10.65
C ALA A 271 7.47 16.41 9.24
N GLY A 272 7.88 17.23 8.27
CA GLY A 272 8.13 16.78 6.90
C GLY A 272 9.26 15.75 6.82
N LYS A 273 10.34 15.96 7.55
CA LYS A 273 11.45 14.98 7.64
C LYS A 273 11.01 13.66 8.26
N THR A 274 10.31 13.73 9.39
CA THR A 274 9.79 12.54 10.06
C THR A 274 8.86 11.76 9.13
N PHE A 275 7.96 12.45 8.42
CA PHE A 275 7.10 11.85 7.41
C PHE A 275 7.90 11.09 6.35
N THR A 276 8.87 11.76 5.71
CA THR A 276 9.64 11.16 4.61
C THR A 276 10.45 9.94 5.09
N ARG A 277 11.12 10.04 6.24
CA ARG A 277 11.89 8.93 6.79
C ARG A 277 11.02 7.75 7.18
N THR A 278 9.91 8.01 7.86
CA THR A 278 8.96 6.95 8.25
C THR A 278 8.40 6.25 7.02
N LEU A 279 8.04 6.99 5.99
CA LEU A 279 7.54 6.43 4.73
C LEU A 279 8.59 5.56 4.04
N ALA A 280 9.82 6.05 3.92
CA ALA A 280 10.90 5.29 3.28
C ALA A 280 11.19 3.97 4.03
N VAL A 281 11.28 4.01 5.35
CA VAL A 281 11.49 2.80 6.17
C VAL A 281 10.30 1.86 6.06
N TYR A 282 9.06 2.39 6.09
CA TYR A 282 7.85 1.58 5.95
C TYR A 282 7.84 0.83 4.61
N VAL A 283 7.97 1.55 3.51
CA VAL A 283 7.96 0.97 2.15
C VAL A 283 9.08 -0.07 1.99
N THR A 284 10.29 0.23 2.44
CA THR A 284 11.42 -0.70 2.38
C THR A 284 11.12 -1.99 3.16
N THR A 285 10.62 -1.86 4.37
CA THR A 285 10.26 -3.00 5.23
C THR A 285 9.18 -3.86 4.57
N GLN A 286 8.14 -3.25 4.02
CA GLN A 286 7.06 -3.96 3.33
C GLN A 286 7.58 -4.70 2.08
N GLN A 287 8.44 -4.07 1.29
CA GLN A 287 9.04 -4.73 0.13
C GLN A 287 9.91 -5.93 0.54
N LEU A 288 10.72 -5.79 1.57
CA LEU A 288 11.55 -6.90 2.07
C LEU A 288 10.71 -8.07 2.59
N HIS A 289 9.58 -7.82 3.24
CA HIS A 289 8.67 -8.87 3.71
C HIS A 289 8.12 -9.77 2.60
N ARG A 290 8.07 -9.29 1.34
CA ARG A 290 7.64 -10.09 0.19
C ARG A 290 8.67 -11.11 -0.27
N LEU A 291 9.92 -10.99 0.19
CA LEU A 291 10.98 -11.93 -0.17
C LEU A 291 10.84 -13.21 0.67
N SER A 292 10.79 -14.35 0.00
CA SER A 292 10.64 -15.67 0.66
C SER A 292 11.77 -15.97 1.66
N VAL A 293 12.98 -15.49 1.39
CA VAL A 293 14.13 -15.64 2.29
C VAL A 293 13.92 -14.87 3.59
N VAL A 294 13.38 -13.65 3.52
CA VAL A 294 13.08 -12.82 4.69
C VAL A 294 11.93 -13.45 5.49
N GLN A 295 10.88 -13.92 4.80
CA GLN A 295 9.78 -14.63 5.47
C GLN A 295 10.27 -15.88 6.20
N GLY A 296 11.22 -16.63 5.61
CA GLY A 296 11.84 -17.78 6.25
C GLY A 296 12.59 -17.41 7.54
N MET A 297 13.39 -16.34 7.52
CA MET A 297 14.13 -15.86 8.69
C MET A 297 13.20 -15.38 9.80
N LEU A 298 12.14 -14.65 9.47
CA LEU A 298 11.25 -14.02 10.42
C LEU A 298 10.32 -15.02 11.13
N LYS A 299 10.04 -16.19 10.55
CA LYS A 299 9.30 -17.28 11.22
C LYS A 299 9.96 -17.79 12.50
N HIS A 300 11.26 -17.54 12.68
CA HIS A 300 12.01 -17.94 13.85
C HIS A 300 12.12 -16.83 14.91
N ILE A 301 11.53 -15.66 14.67
CA ILE A 301 11.52 -14.54 15.61
C ILE A 301 10.16 -14.52 16.31
N ASP A 302 10.19 -14.64 17.63
CA ASP A 302 8.97 -14.50 18.45
C ASP A 302 8.70 -13.01 18.70
N PHE A 303 7.69 -12.47 18.03
CA PHE A 303 7.25 -11.08 18.20
C PHE A 303 6.23 -10.91 19.35
N SER A 304 5.87 -11.98 20.06
CA SER A 304 4.88 -11.92 21.15
C SER A 304 5.41 -11.30 22.43
N THR A 305 6.75 -11.13 22.52
CA THR A 305 7.46 -10.61 23.71
C THR A 305 8.00 -9.18 23.53
N ALA A 306 7.67 -8.49 22.42
CA ALA A 306 8.14 -7.14 22.13
C ALA A 306 7.15 -6.06 22.51
#